data_10147543757b8fc223eafb4eb6e85e41
#
_entry.id   10147543757b8fc223eafb4eb6e85e41
#
_cell.length_a   1.000
_cell.length_b   1.000
_cell.length_c   1.000
_cell.angle_alpha   90.00
_cell.angle_beta   90.00
_cell.angle_gamma   90.00
#
_symmetry.space_group_name_H-M   'P 1'
#
loop_
_entity.id
_entity.type
_entity.pdbx_description
1 polymer ?
#
loop_
_entity_poly.entity_id
_entity_poly.type
_entity_poly.pdbx_seq_one_letter_code
_entity_poly.pdbx_strand_id
1 'polypeptide(L)'
;MEVDHQVRSDKNRSCVPVEWNVAGRSVLGERVSGDEYVAQEFSGGFLLAAIDGLGHGEEAHAAASAAAEILTTQAGQAIDMIVRECHEALRGTRGVAISVASIDVARHRMTWMGIGNVEGVLLRAEVSEERERERLLLRNGIVDRQLPTLRTKEVPVHRNDLLVFATDGIR
;
A
#
# COMPACT_ATOMS: atom_id res chain seq x y z
N MET A 1 8.98 23.30 -4.04
CA MET A 1 8.97 22.06 -3.23
C MET A 1 7.65 22.05 -2.48
N GLU A 2 6.64 21.57 -3.16
CA GLU A 2 5.29 21.51 -2.61
C GLU A 2 5.12 20.11 -2.02
N VAL A 3 5.16 20.05 -0.70
CA VAL A 3 4.87 18.85 0.07
C VAL A 3 3.39 18.92 0.37
N ASP A 4 2.60 18.09 -0.31
CA ASP A 4 1.16 18.03 -0.06
C ASP A 4 0.94 17.32 1.30
N HIS A 5 0.77 18.13 2.34
CA HIS A 5 0.46 17.68 3.69
C HIS A 5 -1.06 17.56 3.85
N GLN A 6 -1.62 16.43 3.51
CA GLN A 6 -3.00 16.14 3.91
C GLN A 6 -3.03 15.40 5.25
N VAL A 7 -3.04 16.16 6.34
CA VAL A 7 -3.44 15.65 7.65
C VAL A 7 -4.96 15.69 7.72
N ARG A 8 -5.63 14.55 7.51
CA ARG A 8 -7.06 14.41 7.78
C ARG A 8 -7.25 13.58 9.04
N SER A 9 -7.52 14.25 10.15
CA SER A 9 -8.15 13.63 11.31
C SER A 9 -9.64 13.92 11.26
N ASP A 10 -10.41 12.96 10.80
CA ASP A 10 -11.87 13.04 10.86
C ASP A 10 -12.35 12.62 12.26
N LYS A 11 -12.78 13.59 13.06
CA LYS A 11 -13.13 13.44 14.50
C LYS A 11 -14.51 12.84 14.75
N ASN A 12 -15.16 12.17 13.79
CA ASN A 12 -16.53 11.72 14.07
C ASN A 12 -16.99 10.52 13.24
N ARG A 13 -16.46 9.29 13.56
CA ARG A 13 -17.12 7.99 13.35
C ARG A 13 -16.18 6.87 13.78
N SER A 14 -16.66 5.86 14.51
CA SER A 14 -16.01 4.64 15.03
C SER A 14 -14.51 4.52 14.69
N CYS A 15 -13.71 5.18 15.49
CA CYS A 15 -12.36 5.56 15.16
C CYS A 15 -11.42 4.35 15.16
N VAL A 16 -11.01 3.90 13.98
CA VAL A 16 -9.76 3.17 13.82
C VAL A 16 -8.66 4.22 14.03
N PRO A 17 -7.85 4.18 15.10
CA PRO A 17 -6.84 5.18 15.36
C PRO A 17 -5.61 4.94 14.47
N VAL A 18 -5.76 5.10 13.16
CA VAL A 18 -4.66 5.07 12.19
C VAL A 18 -4.42 6.48 11.72
N GLU A 19 -3.23 7.00 12.02
CA GLU A 19 -2.74 8.25 11.46
C GLU A 19 -1.84 7.90 10.26
N TRP A 20 -1.98 8.61 9.16
CA TRP A 20 -1.19 8.36 7.97
C TRP A 20 -0.72 9.66 7.32
N ASN A 21 0.38 9.57 6.60
CA ASN A 21 0.95 10.66 5.83
C ASN A 21 1.59 10.11 4.55
N VAL A 22 1.61 10.90 3.48
CA VAL A 22 2.21 10.54 2.20
C VAL A 22 3.14 11.64 1.76
N ALA A 23 4.30 11.26 1.23
CA ALA A 23 5.21 12.14 0.53
C ALA A 23 5.57 11.52 -0.81
N GLY A 24 5.43 12.29 -1.89
CA GLY A 24 5.72 11.84 -3.23
C GLY A 24 6.16 12.99 -4.13
N ARG A 25 6.78 12.64 -5.27
CA ARG A 25 7.21 13.60 -6.27
C ARG A 25 7.25 12.94 -7.64
N SER A 26 6.70 13.61 -8.66
CA SER A 26 6.83 13.18 -10.06
C SER A 26 8.30 13.17 -10.49
N VAL A 27 8.64 12.31 -11.43
CA VAL A 27 9.93 12.31 -12.12
C VAL A 27 10.14 13.65 -12.83
N LEU A 28 11.38 14.14 -12.86
CA LEU A 28 11.69 15.42 -13.48
C LEU A 28 11.28 15.42 -14.95
N GLY A 29 10.42 16.37 -15.33
CA GLY A 29 9.88 16.50 -16.69
C GLY A 29 8.50 15.84 -16.88
N GLU A 30 8.03 15.03 -15.95
CA GLU A 30 6.70 14.44 -16.00
C GLU A 30 5.67 15.32 -15.28
N ARG A 31 4.45 15.34 -15.80
CA ARG A 31 3.32 16.11 -15.22
C ARG A 31 2.63 15.35 -14.11
N VAL A 32 2.68 14.02 -14.14
CA VAL A 32 2.01 13.13 -13.19
C VAL A 32 3.02 12.12 -12.65
N SER A 33 2.79 11.66 -11.42
CA SER A 33 3.54 10.55 -10.85
C SER A 33 3.00 9.23 -11.37
N GLY A 34 3.88 8.24 -11.60
CA GLY A 34 3.49 6.84 -11.75
C GLY A 34 3.10 6.18 -10.44
N ASP A 35 3.47 6.80 -9.31
CA ASP A 35 3.17 6.28 -7.98
C ASP A 35 1.81 6.76 -7.51
N GLU A 36 1.07 5.86 -6.86
CA GLU A 36 -0.19 6.10 -6.18
C GLU A 36 -0.22 5.47 -4.80
N TYR A 37 -1.16 5.88 -3.97
CA TYR A 37 -1.38 5.31 -2.66
C TYR A 37 -2.86 5.11 -2.34
N VAL A 38 -3.15 4.24 -1.40
CA VAL A 38 -4.48 4.08 -0.82
C VAL A 38 -4.37 4.15 0.69
N ALA A 39 -5.26 4.93 1.30
CA ALA A 39 -5.47 5.02 2.74
C ALA A 39 -6.99 5.05 2.98
N GLN A 40 -7.59 3.87 3.13
CA GLN A 40 -9.04 3.72 3.15
C GLN A 40 -9.52 3.03 4.43
N GLU A 41 -10.38 3.74 5.17
CA GLU A 41 -11.12 3.15 6.29
C GLU A 41 -12.27 2.27 5.77
N PHE A 42 -12.49 1.14 6.44
CA PHE A 42 -13.64 0.28 6.25
C PHE A 42 -14.20 -0.20 7.60
N SER A 43 -15.33 -0.88 7.59
CA SER A 43 -15.97 -1.35 8.82
C SER A 43 -15.05 -2.29 9.62
N GLY A 44 -14.50 -1.79 10.72
CA GLY A 44 -13.61 -2.54 11.63
C GLY A 44 -12.14 -2.54 11.27
N GLY A 45 -11.71 -1.80 10.23
CA GLY A 45 -10.31 -1.81 9.82
C GLY A 45 -9.88 -0.66 8.92
N PHE A 46 -8.64 -0.78 8.44
CA PHE A 46 -8.00 0.21 7.58
C PHE A 46 -7.15 -0.47 6.52
N LEU A 47 -7.29 -0.07 5.26
CA LEU A 47 -6.46 -0.53 4.14
C LEU A 47 -5.44 0.55 3.78
N LEU A 48 -4.19 0.14 3.71
CA LEU A 48 -3.06 0.96 3.25
C LEU A 48 -2.40 0.28 2.06
N ALA A 49 -2.06 1.04 1.03
CA ALA A 49 -1.25 0.54 -0.08
C ALA A 49 -0.35 1.63 -0.64
N ALA A 50 0.80 1.20 -1.15
CA ALA A 50 1.62 1.98 -2.08
C ALA A 50 1.75 1.20 -3.39
N ILE A 51 1.63 1.91 -4.49
CA ILE A 51 1.51 1.37 -5.84
C ILE A 51 2.51 2.13 -6.72
N ASP A 52 3.30 1.39 -7.48
CA ASP A 52 4.26 1.92 -8.46
C ASP A 52 3.85 1.42 -9.85
N GLY A 53 3.35 2.31 -10.70
CA GLY A 53 3.03 2.03 -12.10
C GLY A 53 4.31 1.86 -12.93
N LEU A 54 4.43 0.75 -13.66
CA LEU A 54 5.67 0.46 -14.36
C LEU A 54 6.01 1.51 -15.42
N GLY A 55 7.20 2.12 -15.29
CA GLY A 55 7.69 3.17 -16.14
C GLY A 55 7.40 4.55 -15.56
N HIS A 56 7.00 5.50 -16.40
CA HIS A 56 6.72 6.87 -16.00
C HIS A 56 5.66 7.52 -16.90
N GLY A 57 5.14 8.67 -16.47
CA GLY A 57 4.16 9.45 -17.23
C GLY A 57 2.75 8.87 -17.18
N GLU A 58 1.92 9.28 -18.14
CA GLU A 58 0.47 9.06 -18.11
C GLU A 58 0.05 7.59 -18.10
N GLU A 59 0.76 6.70 -18.80
CA GLU A 59 0.40 5.27 -18.83
C GLU A 59 0.69 4.56 -17.51
N ALA A 60 1.81 4.90 -16.84
CA ALA A 60 2.13 4.38 -15.52
C ALA A 60 1.12 4.89 -14.49
N HIS A 61 0.82 6.19 -14.52
CA HIS A 61 -0.21 6.81 -13.69
C HIS A 61 -1.59 6.16 -13.87
N ALA A 62 -2.02 5.93 -15.12
CA ALA A 62 -3.32 5.31 -15.39
C ALA A 62 -3.41 3.88 -14.81
N ALA A 63 -2.34 3.09 -14.92
CA ALA A 63 -2.29 1.75 -14.32
C ALA A 63 -2.35 1.80 -12.78
N ALA A 64 -1.56 2.69 -12.16
CA ALA A 64 -1.56 2.86 -10.71
C ALA A 64 -2.91 3.37 -10.17
N SER A 65 -3.52 4.35 -10.86
CA SER A 65 -4.84 4.90 -10.49
C SER A 65 -5.94 3.85 -10.59
N ALA A 66 -5.95 3.00 -11.62
CA ALA A 66 -6.93 1.92 -11.75
C ALA A 66 -6.78 0.89 -10.61
N ALA A 67 -5.56 0.55 -10.22
CA ALA A 67 -5.33 -0.31 -9.05
C ALA A 67 -5.80 0.35 -7.75
N ALA A 68 -5.51 1.64 -7.57
CA ALA A 68 -5.92 2.41 -6.39
C ALA A 68 -7.45 2.49 -6.25
N GLU A 69 -8.18 2.66 -7.34
CA GLU A 69 -9.64 2.65 -7.35
C GLU A 69 -10.22 1.31 -6.88
N ILE A 70 -9.70 0.19 -7.37
CA ILE A 70 -10.14 -1.15 -6.97
C ILE A 70 -9.86 -1.37 -5.49
N LEU A 71 -8.64 -1.06 -5.01
CA LEU A 71 -8.26 -1.18 -3.61
C LEU A 71 -9.15 -0.34 -2.69
N THR A 72 -9.47 0.88 -3.11
CA THR A 72 -10.34 1.80 -2.34
C THR A 72 -11.76 1.26 -2.25
N THR A 73 -12.33 0.81 -3.36
CA THR A 73 -13.72 0.35 -3.40
C THR A 73 -13.94 -0.97 -2.69
N GLN A 74 -12.89 -1.79 -2.57
CA GLN A 74 -12.96 -3.13 -1.98
C GLN A 74 -12.22 -3.26 -0.65
N ALA A 75 -11.90 -2.16 0.01
CA ALA A 75 -11.00 -2.11 1.17
C ALA A 75 -11.30 -3.11 2.31
N GLY A 76 -12.53 -3.56 2.47
CA GLY A 76 -12.91 -4.53 3.51
C GLY A 76 -12.77 -6.00 3.11
N GLN A 77 -12.34 -6.30 1.89
CA GLN A 77 -12.15 -7.67 1.42
C GLN A 77 -10.75 -8.20 1.72
N ALA A 78 -10.55 -9.52 1.53
CA ALA A 78 -9.23 -10.14 1.66
C ALA A 78 -8.27 -9.59 0.60
N ILE A 79 -7.07 -9.15 1.01
CA ILE A 79 -6.14 -8.43 0.13
C ILE A 79 -5.66 -9.26 -1.06
N ASP A 80 -5.57 -10.59 -0.94
CA ASP A 80 -5.22 -11.46 -2.05
C ASP A 80 -6.35 -11.52 -3.12
N MET A 81 -7.61 -11.38 -2.71
CA MET A 81 -8.74 -11.27 -3.64
C MET A 81 -8.70 -9.93 -4.37
N ILE A 82 -8.50 -8.83 -3.65
CA ILE A 82 -8.42 -7.49 -4.25
C ILE A 82 -7.26 -7.43 -5.26
N VAL A 83 -6.09 -7.97 -4.92
CA VAL A 83 -4.92 -7.97 -5.82
C VAL A 83 -5.15 -8.85 -7.06
N ARG A 84 -5.92 -9.95 -6.96
CA ARG A 84 -6.33 -10.72 -8.15
C ARG A 84 -7.23 -9.91 -9.06
N GLU A 85 -8.16 -9.15 -8.51
CA GLU A 85 -9.03 -8.29 -9.29
C GLU A 85 -8.25 -7.15 -9.95
N CYS A 86 -7.31 -6.54 -9.25
CA CYS A 86 -6.36 -5.60 -9.85
C CYS A 86 -5.63 -6.25 -11.05
N HIS A 87 -5.15 -7.48 -10.88
CA HIS A 87 -4.46 -8.18 -11.98
C HIS A 87 -5.34 -8.37 -13.21
N GLU A 88 -6.59 -8.76 -13.04
CA GLU A 88 -7.52 -8.93 -14.17
C GLU A 88 -7.85 -7.59 -14.84
N ALA A 89 -8.09 -6.55 -14.05
CA ALA A 89 -8.44 -5.23 -14.55
C ALA A 89 -7.29 -4.51 -15.26
N LEU A 90 -6.05 -4.78 -14.85
CA LEU A 90 -4.87 -4.14 -15.42
C LEU A 90 -4.35 -4.81 -16.70
N ARG A 91 -4.99 -5.89 -17.17
CA ARG A 91 -4.53 -6.59 -18.38
C ARG A 91 -4.43 -5.68 -19.58
N GLY A 92 -3.25 -5.69 -20.20
CA GLY A 92 -2.94 -4.84 -21.35
C GLY A 92 -2.49 -3.43 -21.00
N THR A 93 -2.35 -3.12 -19.71
CA THR A 93 -1.71 -1.89 -19.26
C THR A 93 -0.20 -2.08 -19.11
N ARG A 94 0.49 -1.16 -18.45
CA ARG A 94 1.90 -1.35 -18.06
C ARG A 94 2.05 -2.25 -16.84
N GLY A 95 1.00 -2.42 -16.05
CA GLY A 95 1.01 -3.12 -14.79
C GLY A 95 1.63 -2.30 -13.65
N VAL A 96 1.57 -2.85 -12.45
CA VAL A 96 2.05 -2.18 -11.23
C VAL A 96 2.85 -3.11 -10.33
N ALA A 97 3.78 -2.56 -9.58
CA ALA A 97 4.26 -3.11 -8.32
C ALA A 97 3.39 -2.58 -7.18
N ILE A 98 3.18 -3.39 -6.14
CA ILE A 98 2.26 -3.04 -5.07
C ILE A 98 2.71 -3.63 -3.74
N SER A 99 2.60 -2.84 -2.67
CA SER A 99 2.56 -3.32 -1.30
C SER A 99 1.27 -2.88 -0.63
N VAL A 100 0.57 -3.83 -0.03
CA VAL A 100 -0.75 -3.61 0.56
C VAL A 100 -0.83 -4.24 1.95
N ALA A 101 -1.48 -3.54 2.88
CA ALA A 101 -1.75 -3.98 4.24
C ALA A 101 -3.19 -3.69 4.62
N SER A 102 -3.85 -4.67 5.22
CA SER A 102 -5.17 -4.54 5.84
C SER A 102 -5.04 -4.73 7.34
N ILE A 103 -5.50 -3.75 8.11
CA ILE A 103 -5.45 -3.74 9.57
C ILE A 103 -6.84 -4.06 10.12
N ASP A 104 -6.95 -5.15 10.88
CA ASP A 104 -8.11 -5.47 11.72
C ASP A 104 -7.86 -4.88 13.10
N VAL A 105 -8.60 -3.82 13.42
CA VAL A 105 -8.41 -3.08 14.67
C VAL A 105 -8.89 -3.86 15.88
N ALA A 106 -10.00 -4.58 15.75
CA ALA A 106 -10.56 -5.35 16.86
C ALA A 106 -9.64 -6.51 17.28
N ARG A 107 -8.93 -7.09 16.32
CA ARG A 107 -7.99 -8.19 16.55
C ARG A 107 -6.56 -7.74 16.78
N HIS A 108 -6.24 -6.47 16.58
CA HIS A 108 -4.87 -5.94 16.60
C HIS A 108 -3.94 -6.73 15.65
N ARG A 109 -4.41 -6.96 14.43
CA ARG A 109 -3.71 -7.74 13.41
C ARG A 109 -3.61 -6.97 12.11
N MET A 110 -2.50 -7.14 11.43
CA MET A 110 -2.29 -6.65 10.09
C MET A 110 -1.96 -7.81 9.18
N THR A 111 -2.70 -7.92 8.09
CA THR A 111 -2.38 -8.83 6.99
C THR A 111 -1.75 -8.00 5.88
N TRP A 112 -0.56 -8.37 5.43
CA TRP A 112 0.15 -7.65 4.39
C TRP A 112 0.77 -8.55 3.33
N MET A 113 1.01 -8.01 2.14
CA MET A 113 1.70 -8.65 1.04
C MET A 113 2.32 -7.61 0.11
N GLY A 114 3.33 -8.02 -0.66
CA GLY A 114 3.98 -7.18 -1.67
C GLY A 114 4.35 -7.96 -2.93
N ILE A 115 4.21 -7.31 -4.08
CA ILE A 115 4.58 -7.78 -5.40
C ILE A 115 5.39 -6.68 -6.10
N GLY A 116 6.56 -7.04 -6.60
CA GLY A 116 7.46 -6.10 -7.25
C GLY A 116 8.47 -5.48 -6.28
N ASN A 117 8.74 -4.18 -6.41
CA ASN A 117 9.81 -3.45 -5.74
C ASN A 117 9.34 -2.43 -4.68
N VAL A 118 8.05 -2.37 -4.38
CA VAL A 118 7.53 -1.48 -3.33
C VAL A 118 7.84 -2.08 -1.95
N GLU A 119 8.81 -1.49 -1.25
CA GLU A 119 9.24 -1.99 0.05
C GLU A 119 8.22 -1.68 1.16
N GLY A 120 8.11 -2.60 2.14
CA GLY A 120 7.30 -2.42 3.34
C GLY A 120 8.09 -2.77 4.59
N VAL A 121 8.03 -1.88 5.60
CA VAL A 121 8.69 -2.07 6.89
C VAL A 121 7.73 -1.69 8.01
N LEU A 122 7.58 -2.58 8.98
CA LEU A 122 6.87 -2.33 10.23
C LEU A 122 7.89 -2.10 11.34
N LEU A 123 7.93 -0.89 11.86
CA LEU A 123 8.76 -0.50 12.99
C LEU A 123 7.94 -0.60 14.27
N ARG A 124 8.49 -1.27 15.27
CA ARG A 124 7.81 -1.46 16.55
C ARG A 124 8.03 -0.26 17.47
N ALA A 125 6.96 0.18 18.14
CA ALA A 125 7.05 1.25 19.15
C ALA A 125 7.84 0.79 20.38
N GLU A 126 7.62 -0.46 20.80
CA GLU A 126 8.36 -1.07 21.90
C GLU A 126 9.48 -1.95 21.32
N VAL A 127 10.71 -1.52 21.54
CA VAL A 127 11.92 -2.25 21.11
C VAL A 127 12.16 -3.40 22.07
N SER A 128 11.99 -4.64 21.62
CA SER A 128 12.56 -5.82 22.27
C SER A 128 13.79 -6.26 21.48
N GLU A 129 14.79 -6.82 22.15
CA GLU A 129 16.08 -7.23 21.53
C GLU A 129 15.90 -8.13 20.28
N GLU A 130 14.75 -8.78 20.14
CA GLU A 130 14.47 -9.71 19.04
C GLU A 130 13.63 -9.13 17.89
N ARG A 131 12.92 -7.99 18.05
CA ARG A 131 11.95 -7.47 17.04
C ARG A 131 11.91 -5.95 16.97
N GLU A 132 12.98 -5.36 16.51
CA GLU A 132 13.00 -3.90 16.26
C GLU A 132 12.21 -3.51 15.00
N ARG A 133 12.25 -4.35 13.97
CA ARG A 133 11.57 -4.12 12.69
C ARG A 133 11.21 -5.43 11.98
N GLU A 134 10.09 -5.41 11.28
CA GLU A 134 9.70 -6.47 10.36
C GLU A 134 9.71 -5.93 8.93
N ARG A 135 10.31 -6.69 8.01
CA ARG A 135 10.27 -6.37 6.59
C ARG A 135 9.22 -7.21 5.88
N LEU A 136 8.49 -6.58 4.97
CA LEU A 136 7.61 -7.27 4.04
C LEU A 136 8.43 -8.13 3.08
N LEU A 137 8.06 -9.39 2.95
CA LEU A 137 8.67 -10.27 1.97
C LEU A 137 8.04 -10.00 0.60
N LEU A 138 8.78 -9.33 -0.26
CA LEU A 138 8.37 -9.04 -1.61
C LEU A 138 8.42 -10.30 -2.50
N ARG A 139 7.47 -10.41 -3.41
CA ARG A 139 7.45 -11.43 -4.45
C ARG A 139 7.79 -10.79 -5.79
N ASN A 140 8.75 -11.39 -6.50
CA ASN A 140 9.04 -10.98 -7.86
C ASN A 140 7.80 -11.16 -8.73
N GLY A 141 7.43 -10.14 -9.48
CA GLY A 141 6.27 -10.15 -10.35
C GLY A 141 5.77 -8.75 -10.63
N ILE A 142 4.76 -8.69 -11.48
CA ILE A 142 4.06 -7.46 -11.87
C ILE A 142 2.59 -7.81 -11.89
N VAL A 143 1.77 -6.98 -11.24
CA VAL A 143 0.31 -7.10 -11.29
C VAL A 143 -0.15 -6.64 -12.66
N ASP A 144 -0.58 -7.55 -13.51
CA ASP A 144 -0.95 -7.49 -14.92
C ASP A 144 -0.29 -8.61 -15.74
N ARG A 145 1.03 -8.80 -15.67
CA ARG A 145 1.76 -9.72 -16.57
C ARG A 145 2.02 -11.08 -15.95
N GLN A 146 2.65 -11.10 -14.81
CA GLN A 146 3.05 -12.31 -14.12
C GLN A 146 2.69 -12.21 -12.64
N LEU A 147 1.47 -12.61 -12.32
CA LEU A 147 1.04 -12.69 -10.94
C LEU A 147 1.72 -13.90 -10.27
N PRO A 148 2.59 -13.67 -9.27
CA PRO A 148 3.18 -14.78 -8.53
C PRO A 148 2.12 -15.48 -7.68
N THR A 149 2.47 -16.63 -7.10
CA THR A 149 1.63 -17.20 -6.03
C THR A 149 1.50 -16.19 -4.91
N LEU A 150 0.28 -15.68 -4.70
CA LEU A 150 0.00 -14.70 -3.67
C LEU A 150 0.18 -15.36 -2.30
N ARG A 151 0.95 -14.70 -1.43
CA ARG A 151 1.15 -15.12 -0.06
C ARG A 151 1.04 -13.89 0.84
N THR A 152 0.05 -13.92 1.69
CA THR A 152 -0.12 -12.94 2.74
C THR A 152 0.66 -13.38 3.98
N LYS A 153 1.11 -12.41 4.77
CA LYS A 153 1.64 -12.62 6.11
C LYS A 153 0.79 -11.86 7.10
N GLU A 154 0.38 -12.51 8.16
CA GLU A 154 -0.31 -11.88 9.28
C GLU A 154 0.68 -11.60 10.40
N VAL A 155 0.63 -10.38 10.93
CA VAL A 155 1.47 -9.93 12.05
C VAL A 155 0.63 -9.18 13.09
N PRO A 156 0.93 -9.28 14.40
CA PRO A 156 0.31 -8.43 15.38
C PRO A 156 0.71 -6.97 15.13
N VAL A 157 -0.19 -6.03 15.45
CA VAL A 157 0.10 -4.59 15.45
C VAL A 157 -0.26 -4.00 16.80
N HIS A 158 0.55 -3.06 17.27
CA HIS A 158 0.39 -2.43 18.56
C HIS A 158 0.27 -0.91 18.38
N ARG A 159 -0.20 -0.27 19.44
CA ARG A 159 -0.28 1.19 19.46
C ARG A 159 1.10 1.80 19.25
N ASN A 160 1.18 2.83 18.41
CA ASN A 160 2.38 3.55 18.01
C ASN A 160 3.39 2.74 17.15
N ASP A 161 3.05 1.52 16.70
CA ASP A 161 3.81 0.89 15.63
C ASP A 161 3.73 1.76 14.37
N LEU A 162 4.81 1.84 13.59
CA LEU A 162 4.88 2.61 12.35
C LEU A 162 5.06 1.68 11.15
N LEU A 163 4.08 1.67 10.25
CA LEU A 163 4.19 1.03 8.95
C LEU A 163 4.69 2.05 7.92
N VAL A 164 5.72 1.69 7.19
CA VAL A 164 6.27 2.49 6.09
C VAL A 164 6.23 1.67 4.81
N PHE A 165 5.64 2.22 3.77
CA PHE A 165 5.79 1.75 2.39
C PHE A 165 6.63 2.74 1.60
N ALA A 166 7.50 2.23 0.73
CA ALA A 166 8.38 3.05 -0.09
C ALA A 166 8.52 2.47 -1.49
N THR A 167 8.33 3.30 -2.50
CA THR A 167 8.69 3.01 -3.89
C THR A 167 10.18 3.27 -4.10
N ASP A 168 10.75 2.86 -5.22
CA ASP A 168 12.19 2.99 -5.51
C ASP A 168 12.64 4.44 -5.80
N GLY A 169 11.71 5.37 -5.93
CA GLY A 169 11.97 6.81 -5.99
C GLY A 169 12.56 7.41 -4.71
N ILE A 170 12.52 6.69 -3.59
CA ILE A 170 13.13 7.09 -2.31
C ILE A 170 14.53 6.49 -2.22
N ARG A 171 15.54 7.31 -2.44
CA ARG A 171 16.97 6.98 -2.28
C ARG A 171 17.62 7.92 -1.29
#